data_1c8318faaf014618ef8225ce8d3690ac
#
_entry.id   1c8318faaf014618ef8225ce8d3690ac
#
_cell.length_a   1.000
_cell.length_b   1.000
_cell.length_c   1.000
_cell.angle_alpha   90.00
_cell.angle_beta   90.00
_cell.angle_gamma   90.00
#
_symmetry.space_group_name_H-M   'P 1'
#
loop_
_entity.id
_entity.type
_entity.pdbx_description
1 polymer ?
#
loop_
_entity_poly.entity_id
_entity_poly.type
_entity_poly.pdbx_seq_one_letter_code
_entity_poly.pdbx_strand_id
1 'polypeptide(L)'
;HHFMNWSGPILTDSGGYQVFSLAKIREITDEGIAFRSHLNGAPFFLGPLEVMSIQQNLGSDIAMVLDECPPYPCSEKDCRGAVQRSLQWAAQCLKFARENGLCQSGNLLFAIVQGSVFENLRRECALALVDQNFPGYAIGGVALGEEESKILEQVGWTIPLLPENKPRYVMGVGTPPQLLRMIASGADMF
;
A
#
# COMPACT_ATOMS: atom_id res chain seq x y z
N HIS A 1 16.07 10.55 -8.07
CA HIS A 1 17.34 10.00 -8.56
C HIS A 1 18.49 10.99 -8.37
N HIS A 2 18.45 12.14 -9.01
CA HIS A 2 19.53 13.12 -8.96
C HIS A 2 19.84 13.61 -7.53
N PHE A 3 18.80 13.93 -6.74
CA PHE A 3 18.94 14.35 -5.34
C PHE A 3 19.63 13.28 -4.48
N MET A 4 19.32 12.00 -4.69
CA MET A 4 19.89 10.88 -3.95
C MET A 4 21.24 10.39 -4.52
N ASN A 5 21.67 10.91 -5.67
CA ASN A 5 22.79 10.37 -6.44
C ASN A 5 22.67 8.85 -6.65
N TRP A 6 21.47 8.40 -7.02
CA TRP A 6 21.12 6.99 -7.21
C TRP A 6 20.58 6.76 -8.61
N SER A 7 21.18 5.82 -9.35
CA SER A 7 20.81 5.50 -10.73
C SER A 7 19.91 4.27 -10.88
N GLY A 8 19.70 3.53 -9.80
CA GLY A 8 18.79 2.38 -9.77
C GLY A 8 17.32 2.78 -9.57
N PRO A 9 16.40 1.82 -9.61
CA PRO A 9 14.99 2.10 -9.40
C PRO A 9 14.70 2.58 -7.97
N ILE A 10 13.69 3.46 -7.86
CA ILE A 10 13.21 4.03 -6.61
C ILE A 10 11.73 3.69 -6.45
N LEU A 11 11.40 3.04 -5.35
CA LEU A 11 10.02 2.86 -4.89
C LEU A 11 9.70 3.95 -3.87
N THR A 12 8.54 4.61 -4.02
CA THR A 12 8.01 5.54 -3.01
C THR A 12 6.70 5.02 -2.44
N ASP A 13 6.57 5.15 -1.12
CA ASP A 13 5.31 4.85 -0.45
C ASP A 13 4.29 5.99 -0.63
N SER A 14 3.01 5.70 -0.43
CA SER A 14 1.93 6.68 -0.57
C SER A 14 1.88 7.72 0.54
N GLY A 15 2.49 7.44 1.68
CA GLY A 15 2.43 8.27 2.88
C GLY A 15 1.20 8.01 3.77
N GLY A 16 0.28 7.16 3.37
CA GLY A 16 -0.93 6.84 4.15
C GLY A 16 -0.61 6.28 5.55
N TYR A 17 0.26 5.29 5.63
CA TYR A 17 0.70 4.72 6.91
C TYR A 17 1.46 5.74 7.78
N GLN A 18 2.30 6.59 7.20
CA GLN A 18 3.08 7.58 7.92
C GLN A 18 2.17 8.65 8.54
N VAL A 19 1.14 9.08 7.84
CA VAL A 19 0.11 9.97 8.42
C VAL A 19 -0.63 9.25 9.55
N PHE A 20 -0.94 7.96 9.36
CA PHE A 20 -1.55 7.15 10.41
C PHE A 20 -0.68 7.07 11.66
N SER A 21 0.62 6.82 11.53
CA SER A 21 1.53 6.59 12.64
C SER A 21 2.03 7.88 13.32
N LEU A 22 2.21 8.97 12.56
CA LEU A 22 2.83 10.21 13.04
C LEU A 22 1.83 11.34 13.37
N ALA A 23 0.69 11.40 12.69
CA ALA A 23 -0.28 12.47 12.91
C ALA A 23 -1.17 12.16 14.13
N LYS A 24 -1.01 12.98 15.19
CA LYS A 24 -1.85 12.91 16.40
C LYS A 24 -3.30 13.35 16.15
N ILE A 25 -3.49 14.26 15.21
CA ILE A 25 -4.80 14.81 14.82
C ILE A 25 -4.95 14.54 13.33
N ARG A 26 -5.84 13.62 13.01
CA ARG A 26 -6.19 13.24 11.64
C ARG A 26 -7.67 12.90 11.55
N GLU A 27 -8.23 13.14 10.40
CA GLU A 27 -9.58 12.75 10.02
C GLU A 27 -9.50 11.97 8.71
N ILE A 28 -10.08 10.78 8.68
CA ILE A 28 -10.14 9.92 7.49
C ILE A 28 -11.57 10.01 6.95
N THR A 29 -11.68 10.37 5.68
CA THR A 29 -12.93 10.45 4.93
C THR A 29 -12.83 9.54 3.69
N ASP A 30 -13.90 9.43 2.93
CA ASP A 30 -13.86 8.67 1.67
C ASP A 30 -13.03 9.38 0.58
N GLU A 31 -12.82 10.69 0.71
CA GLU A 31 -12.00 11.51 -0.20
C GLU A 31 -10.51 11.43 0.09
N GLY A 32 -10.11 11.13 1.34
CA GLY A 32 -8.71 11.11 1.74
C GLY A 32 -8.50 11.36 3.23
N ILE A 33 -7.31 11.82 3.59
CA ILE A 33 -6.85 11.98 4.97
C ILE A 33 -6.49 13.46 5.21
N ALA A 34 -7.24 14.14 6.07
CA ALA A 34 -6.87 15.45 6.58
C ALA A 34 -6.04 15.29 7.86
N PHE A 35 -4.93 16.01 7.95
CA PHE A 35 -4.05 15.94 9.12
C PHE A 35 -3.29 17.25 9.35
N ARG A 36 -2.62 17.35 10.49
CA ARG A 36 -1.73 18.46 10.80
C ARG A 36 -0.28 18.02 10.87
N SER A 37 0.60 18.80 10.26
CA SER A 37 2.04 18.58 10.33
C SER A 37 2.51 18.51 11.79
N HIS A 38 3.30 17.52 12.12
CA HIS A 38 3.94 17.40 13.43
C HIS A 38 5.06 18.42 13.64
N LEU A 39 5.56 19.07 12.57
CA LEU A 39 6.64 20.06 12.63
C LEU A 39 6.13 21.45 13.01
N ASN A 40 5.05 21.91 12.38
CA ASN A 40 4.58 23.30 12.51
C ASN A 40 3.06 23.44 12.68
N GLY A 41 2.32 22.32 12.75
CA GLY A 41 0.86 22.32 12.92
C GLY A 41 0.06 22.74 11.68
N ALA A 42 0.70 22.98 10.54
CA ALA A 42 0.01 23.35 9.30
C ALA A 42 -0.97 22.25 8.87
N PRO A 43 -2.18 22.60 8.38
CA PRO A 43 -3.13 21.62 7.87
C PRO A 43 -2.68 21.09 6.50
N PHE A 44 -2.85 19.77 6.31
CA PHE A 44 -2.62 19.09 5.04
C PHE A 44 -3.79 18.16 4.73
N PHE A 45 -3.95 17.88 3.44
CA PHE A 45 -4.85 16.86 2.93
C PHE A 45 -4.10 15.97 1.95
N LEU A 46 -4.25 14.66 2.09
CA LEU A 46 -3.75 13.64 1.16
C LEU A 46 -4.92 12.78 0.71
N GLY A 47 -5.35 13.01 -0.52
CA GLY A 47 -6.23 12.13 -1.25
C GLY A 47 -5.47 11.35 -2.32
N PRO A 48 -6.13 10.45 -3.06
CA PRO A 48 -5.51 9.67 -4.13
C PRO A 48 -4.81 10.52 -5.18
N LEU A 49 -5.40 11.65 -5.58
CA LEU A 49 -4.85 12.51 -6.63
C LEU A 49 -3.61 13.26 -6.14
N GLU A 50 -3.63 13.78 -4.91
CA GLU A 50 -2.50 14.46 -4.28
C GLU A 50 -1.31 13.51 -4.16
N VAL A 51 -1.54 12.30 -3.66
CA VAL A 51 -0.50 11.27 -3.49
C VAL A 51 0.11 10.87 -4.82
N MET A 52 -0.70 10.67 -5.84
CA MET A 52 -0.19 10.32 -7.17
C MET A 52 0.59 11.47 -7.81
N SER A 53 0.14 12.72 -7.66
CA SER A 53 0.84 13.91 -8.14
C SER A 53 2.20 14.08 -7.45
N ILE A 54 2.27 13.85 -6.13
CA ILE A 54 3.54 13.89 -5.37
C ILE A 54 4.52 12.85 -5.89
N GLN A 55 4.09 11.59 -6.03
CA GLN A 55 4.97 10.51 -6.49
C GLN A 55 5.43 10.71 -7.95
N GLN A 56 4.56 11.24 -8.80
CA GLN A 56 4.92 11.61 -10.18
C GLN A 56 5.99 12.72 -10.19
N ASN A 57 5.84 13.75 -9.35
CA ASN A 57 6.81 14.84 -9.23
C ASN A 57 8.15 14.38 -8.63
N LEU A 58 8.14 13.37 -7.76
CA LEU A 58 9.34 12.72 -7.23
C LEU A 58 10.07 11.89 -8.28
N GLY A 59 9.41 11.51 -9.37
CA GLY A 59 9.97 10.66 -10.42
C GLY A 59 10.15 9.22 -9.97
N SER A 60 9.20 8.69 -9.20
CA SER A 60 9.25 7.32 -8.70
C SER A 60 9.14 6.31 -9.83
N ASP A 61 10.01 5.29 -9.83
CA ASP A 61 9.91 4.17 -10.77
C ASP A 61 8.77 3.22 -10.38
N ILE A 62 8.55 3.05 -9.07
CA ILE A 62 7.44 2.29 -8.50
C ILE A 62 6.71 3.20 -7.52
N ALA A 63 5.47 3.54 -7.83
CA ALA A 63 4.57 4.30 -6.96
C ALA A 63 3.57 3.35 -6.28
N MET A 64 3.21 3.66 -5.03
CA MET A 64 2.20 2.92 -4.28
C MET A 64 0.87 3.68 -4.31
N VAL A 65 -0.25 2.95 -4.44
CA VAL A 65 -1.58 3.57 -4.26
C VAL A 65 -1.75 4.09 -2.84
N LEU A 66 -2.60 5.10 -2.65
CA LEU A 66 -3.05 5.47 -1.30
C LEU A 66 -3.94 4.36 -0.75
N ASP A 67 -3.69 3.96 0.48
CA ASP A 67 -4.44 2.95 1.20
C ASP A 67 -4.71 3.39 2.65
N GLU A 68 -5.68 2.78 3.28
CA GLU A 68 -5.89 2.88 4.72
C GLU A 68 -5.44 1.60 5.39
N CYS A 69 -4.36 1.72 6.17
CA CYS A 69 -3.85 0.64 6.99
C CYS A 69 -4.49 0.72 8.38
N PRO A 70 -5.47 -0.14 8.71
CA PRO A 70 -6.07 -0.13 10.05
C PRO A 70 -5.04 -0.57 11.10
N PRO A 71 -5.16 -0.08 12.36
CA PRO A 71 -4.27 -0.51 13.44
C PRO A 71 -4.44 -2.00 13.75
N TYR A 72 -3.44 -2.58 14.38
CA TYR A 72 -3.56 -3.91 14.97
C TYR A 72 -3.48 -3.81 16.51
N PRO A 73 -4.43 -4.42 17.27
CA PRO A 73 -5.65 -5.07 16.77
C PRO A 73 -6.74 -4.06 16.35
N CYS A 74 -7.65 -4.49 15.48
CA CYS A 74 -8.84 -3.74 15.11
C CYS A 74 -10.06 -4.66 15.03
N SER A 75 -11.29 -4.07 15.01
CA SER A 75 -12.49 -4.84 14.74
C SER A 75 -12.60 -5.21 13.25
N GLU A 76 -13.27 -6.32 12.93
CA GLU A 76 -13.53 -6.68 11.53
C GLU A 76 -14.35 -5.60 10.81
N LYS A 77 -15.28 -4.94 11.51
CA LYS A 77 -16.09 -3.84 10.97
C LYS A 77 -15.21 -2.67 10.53
N ASP A 78 -14.28 -2.23 11.38
CA ASP A 78 -13.39 -1.11 11.06
C ASP A 78 -12.43 -1.49 9.93
N CYS A 79 -11.88 -2.71 9.98
CA CYS A 79 -11.04 -3.25 8.91
C CYS A 79 -11.79 -3.29 7.57
N ARG A 80 -13.04 -3.69 7.54
CA ARG A 80 -13.88 -3.69 6.34
C ARG A 80 -14.07 -2.29 5.76
N GLY A 81 -14.29 -1.29 6.60
CA GLY A 81 -14.35 0.11 6.19
C GLY A 81 -13.05 0.58 5.55
N ALA A 82 -11.90 0.23 6.16
CA ALA A 82 -10.58 0.54 5.62
C ALA A 82 -10.32 -0.15 4.27
N VAL A 83 -10.71 -1.42 4.12
CA VAL A 83 -10.62 -2.14 2.84
C VAL A 83 -11.45 -1.46 1.76
N GLN A 84 -12.68 -1.06 2.05
CA GLN A 84 -13.55 -0.38 1.08
C GLN A 84 -12.97 0.94 0.61
N ARG A 85 -12.46 1.78 1.54
CA ARG A 85 -11.77 3.04 1.16
C ARG A 85 -10.51 2.78 0.37
N SER A 86 -9.67 1.82 0.77
CA SER A 86 -8.47 1.45 0.03
C SER A 86 -8.77 1.02 -1.40
N LEU A 87 -9.82 0.24 -1.63
CA LEU A 87 -10.26 -0.15 -2.98
C LEU A 87 -10.73 1.05 -3.81
N GLN A 88 -11.50 1.95 -3.22
CA GLN A 88 -11.96 3.17 -3.87
C GLN A 88 -10.78 4.08 -4.24
N TRP A 89 -9.84 4.30 -3.33
CA TRP A 89 -8.65 5.12 -3.56
C TRP A 89 -7.71 4.49 -4.60
N ALA A 90 -7.53 3.17 -4.55
CA ALA A 90 -6.74 2.45 -5.56
C ALA A 90 -7.29 2.65 -6.97
N ALA A 91 -8.61 2.59 -7.15
CA ALA A 91 -9.25 2.86 -8.44
C ALA A 91 -9.00 4.30 -8.93
N GLN A 92 -9.04 5.28 -8.03
CA GLN A 92 -8.75 6.68 -8.36
C GLN A 92 -7.26 6.89 -8.70
N CYS A 93 -6.34 6.27 -7.95
CA CYS A 93 -4.91 6.28 -8.27
C CYS A 93 -4.63 5.67 -9.66
N LEU A 94 -5.26 4.54 -9.97
CA LEU A 94 -5.09 3.89 -11.27
C LEU A 94 -5.64 4.74 -12.42
N LYS A 95 -6.77 5.39 -12.22
CA LYS A 95 -7.33 6.33 -13.19
C LYS A 95 -6.36 7.48 -13.44
N PHE A 96 -5.86 8.13 -12.38
CA PHE A 96 -4.87 9.20 -12.48
C PHE A 96 -3.63 8.74 -13.26
N ALA A 97 -3.07 7.57 -12.93
CA ALA A 97 -1.88 7.03 -13.57
C ALA A 97 -2.07 6.81 -15.09
N ARG A 98 -3.25 6.34 -15.49
CA ARG A 98 -3.60 6.14 -16.91
C ARG A 98 -3.76 7.47 -17.66
N GLU A 99 -4.45 8.44 -17.05
CA GLU A 99 -4.73 9.75 -17.66
C GLU A 99 -3.47 10.63 -17.77
N ASN A 100 -2.52 10.48 -16.84
CA ASN A 100 -1.29 11.27 -16.79
C ASN A 100 -0.04 10.53 -17.32
N GLY A 101 -0.22 9.36 -17.90
CA GLY A 101 0.86 8.61 -18.58
C GLY A 101 1.92 8.02 -17.62
N LEU A 102 1.65 7.93 -16.31
CA LEU A 102 2.62 7.44 -15.34
C LEU A 102 3.09 6.03 -15.69
N CYS A 103 2.17 5.14 -16.07
CA CYS A 103 2.51 3.77 -16.45
C CYS A 103 3.04 3.64 -17.89
N GLN A 104 3.00 4.71 -18.70
CA GLN A 104 3.48 4.69 -20.11
C GLN A 104 4.98 4.94 -20.20
N SER A 105 5.57 5.58 -19.21
CA SER A 105 7.02 5.87 -19.15
C SER A 105 7.87 4.72 -18.60
N GLY A 106 7.28 3.55 -18.38
CA GLY A 106 7.94 2.39 -17.77
C GLY A 106 7.83 2.33 -16.25
N ASN A 107 7.22 3.34 -15.62
CA ASN A 107 6.97 3.36 -14.19
C ASN A 107 5.82 2.42 -13.84
N LEU A 108 5.85 1.87 -12.65
CA LEU A 108 4.85 0.92 -12.15
C LEU A 108 4.01 1.54 -11.04
N LEU A 109 2.71 1.21 -11.02
CA LEU A 109 1.83 1.53 -9.91
C LEU A 109 1.43 0.22 -9.21
N PHE A 110 1.77 0.09 -7.93
CA PHE A 110 1.42 -1.09 -7.15
C PHE A 110 0.16 -0.85 -6.32
N ALA A 111 -0.76 -1.81 -6.40
CA ALA A 111 -1.90 -1.89 -5.49
C ALA A 111 -1.47 -2.45 -4.13
N ILE A 112 -2.18 -2.08 -3.05
CA ILE A 112 -1.91 -2.56 -1.70
C ILE A 112 -3.11 -3.36 -1.19
N VAL A 113 -2.91 -4.66 -0.94
CA VAL A 113 -3.93 -5.52 -0.35
C VAL A 113 -3.98 -5.28 1.16
N GLN A 114 -5.14 -4.86 1.65
CA GLN A 114 -5.45 -4.69 3.06
C GLN A 114 -6.38 -5.81 3.56
N GLY A 115 -6.65 -5.88 4.86
CA GLY A 115 -7.56 -6.86 5.46
C GLY A 115 -7.13 -7.35 6.85
N SER A 116 -6.02 -6.80 7.40
CA SER A 116 -5.49 -7.17 8.72
C SER A 116 -5.42 -8.71 8.88
N VAL A 117 -5.83 -9.25 10.01
CA VAL A 117 -5.86 -10.69 10.33
C VAL A 117 -7.16 -11.39 9.89
N PHE A 118 -7.95 -10.78 9.01
CA PHE A 118 -9.23 -11.33 8.54
C PHE A 118 -9.07 -11.90 7.12
N GLU A 119 -9.02 -13.22 6.99
CA GLU A 119 -8.81 -13.92 5.71
C GLU A 119 -9.83 -13.51 4.65
N ASN A 120 -11.13 -13.45 5.02
CA ASN A 120 -12.21 -13.05 4.12
C ASN A 120 -12.00 -11.65 3.53
N LEU A 121 -11.53 -10.69 4.34
CA LEU A 121 -11.29 -9.32 3.90
C LEU A 121 -10.04 -9.22 3.01
N ARG A 122 -8.97 -9.95 3.32
CA ARG A 122 -7.78 -10.02 2.45
C ARG A 122 -8.13 -10.61 1.09
N ARG A 123 -8.92 -11.69 1.08
CA ARG A 123 -9.38 -12.32 -0.15
C ARG A 123 -10.26 -11.37 -0.97
N GLU A 124 -11.23 -10.71 -0.34
CA GLU A 124 -12.10 -9.70 -0.99
C GLU A 124 -11.25 -8.59 -1.61
N CYS A 125 -10.33 -8.01 -0.84
CA CYS A 125 -9.45 -6.94 -1.28
C CYS A 125 -8.54 -7.39 -2.44
N ALA A 126 -7.86 -8.52 -2.31
CA ALA A 126 -6.95 -9.04 -3.33
C ALA A 126 -7.65 -9.27 -4.67
N LEU A 127 -8.79 -9.96 -4.67
CA LEU A 127 -9.55 -10.24 -5.89
C LEU A 127 -10.05 -8.97 -6.56
N ALA A 128 -10.58 -8.00 -5.79
CA ALA A 128 -11.04 -6.73 -6.34
C ALA A 128 -9.90 -5.89 -6.95
N LEU A 129 -8.69 -5.94 -6.38
CA LEU A 129 -7.51 -5.26 -6.95
C LEU A 129 -6.98 -5.99 -8.19
N VAL A 130 -7.00 -7.32 -8.20
CA VAL A 130 -6.59 -8.13 -9.38
C VAL A 130 -7.49 -7.84 -10.58
N ASP A 131 -8.80 -7.70 -10.38
CA ASP A 131 -9.75 -7.30 -11.43
C ASP A 131 -9.42 -5.93 -12.04
N GLN A 132 -8.84 -5.00 -11.30
CA GLN A 132 -8.42 -3.69 -11.81
C GLN A 132 -7.15 -3.75 -12.66
N ASN A 133 -6.41 -4.87 -12.61
CA ASN A 133 -5.23 -5.16 -13.41
C ASN A 133 -4.06 -4.18 -13.20
N PHE A 134 -3.56 -4.08 -11.97
CA PHE A 134 -2.37 -3.28 -11.64
C PHE A 134 -1.08 -3.91 -12.19
N PRO A 135 -0.03 -3.09 -12.44
CA PRO A 135 1.30 -3.59 -12.82
C PRO A 135 1.99 -4.44 -11.75
N GLY A 136 1.69 -4.22 -10.46
CA GLY A 136 2.23 -4.98 -9.35
C GLY A 136 1.33 -4.90 -8.12
N TYR A 137 1.60 -5.73 -7.13
CA TYR A 137 0.77 -5.85 -5.92
C TYR A 137 1.62 -5.92 -4.67
N ALA A 138 1.20 -5.18 -3.65
CA ALA A 138 1.81 -5.24 -2.32
C ALA A 138 0.84 -5.84 -1.31
N ILE A 139 1.38 -6.49 -0.30
CA ILE A 139 0.67 -7.01 0.86
C ILE A 139 0.95 -6.05 2.01
N GLY A 140 0.00 -5.20 2.31
CA GLY A 140 0.03 -4.25 3.42
C GLY A 140 -0.71 -4.77 4.64
N GLY A 141 -0.75 -3.95 5.70
CA GLY A 141 -1.41 -4.30 6.96
C GLY A 141 -0.83 -5.54 7.62
N VAL A 142 0.47 -5.77 7.48
CA VAL A 142 1.26 -6.81 8.13
C VAL A 142 2.42 -6.19 8.90
N ALA A 143 2.98 -6.90 9.87
CA ALA A 143 4.05 -6.44 10.75
C ALA A 143 3.70 -5.18 11.57
N LEU A 144 2.46 -5.09 12.04
CA LEU A 144 1.93 -4.00 12.86
C LEU A 144 1.96 -4.28 14.37
N GLY A 145 2.61 -5.38 14.78
CA GLY A 145 2.72 -5.81 16.16
C GLY A 145 2.06 -7.17 16.44
N GLU A 146 1.49 -7.81 15.43
CA GLU A 146 1.00 -9.17 15.51
C GLU A 146 2.16 -10.20 15.56
N GLU A 147 1.84 -11.39 16.04
CA GLU A 147 2.79 -12.51 16.07
C GLU A 147 3.20 -12.93 14.66
N GLU A 148 4.44 -13.43 14.50
CA GLU A 148 4.98 -13.85 13.21
C GLU A 148 4.14 -14.93 12.51
N SER A 149 3.52 -15.83 13.27
CA SER A 149 2.58 -16.83 12.74
C SER A 149 1.42 -16.17 11.99
N LYS A 150 0.90 -15.06 12.52
CA LYS A 150 -0.18 -14.29 11.89
C LYS A 150 0.27 -13.59 10.62
N ILE A 151 1.50 -13.06 10.60
CA ILE A 151 2.08 -12.48 9.37
C ILE A 151 2.16 -13.54 8.28
N LEU A 152 2.63 -14.74 8.61
CA LEU A 152 2.72 -15.85 7.66
C LEU A 152 1.34 -16.32 7.16
N GLU A 153 0.33 -16.39 8.03
CA GLU A 153 -1.04 -16.71 7.64
C GLU A 153 -1.58 -15.66 6.65
N GLN A 154 -1.45 -14.36 6.98
CA GLN A 154 -1.92 -13.26 6.13
C GLN A 154 -1.28 -13.29 4.73
N VAL A 155 0.02 -13.52 4.66
CA VAL A 155 0.76 -13.64 3.40
C VAL A 155 0.34 -14.90 2.65
N GLY A 156 0.20 -16.03 3.35
CA GLY A 156 -0.24 -17.32 2.79
C GLY A 156 -1.65 -17.27 2.20
N TRP A 157 -2.57 -16.48 2.78
CA TRP A 157 -3.92 -16.27 2.21
C TRP A 157 -3.91 -15.35 1.00
N THR A 158 -2.95 -14.42 0.91
CA THR A 158 -2.96 -13.36 -0.08
C THR A 158 -2.17 -13.72 -1.34
N ILE A 159 -0.95 -14.21 -1.21
CA ILE A 159 -0.05 -14.50 -2.36
C ILE A 159 -0.69 -15.39 -3.42
N PRO A 160 -1.39 -16.51 -3.08
CA PRO A 160 -1.98 -17.38 -4.09
C PRO A 160 -3.08 -16.73 -4.92
N LEU A 161 -3.61 -15.58 -4.49
CA LEU A 161 -4.64 -14.83 -5.21
C LEU A 161 -4.06 -13.83 -6.19
N LEU A 162 -2.77 -13.49 -6.05
CA LEU A 162 -2.10 -12.49 -6.88
C LEU A 162 -1.50 -13.14 -8.14
N PRO A 163 -1.49 -12.44 -9.29
CA PRO A 163 -0.94 -12.96 -10.54
C PRO A 163 0.55 -13.32 -10.41
N GLU A 164 0.94 -14.52 -10.85
CA GLU A 164 2.33 -15.00 -10.80
C GLU A 164 3.29 -14.22 -11.71
N ASN A 165 2.76 -13.63 -12.77
CA ASN A 165 3.53 -12.87 -13.75
C ASN A 165 3.66 -11.38 -13.39
N LYS A 166 3.34 -10.99 -12.15
CA LYS A 166 3.46 -9.61 -11.66
C LYS A 166 4.21 -9.57 -10.32
N PRO A 167 5.01 -8.51 -10.06
CA PRO A 167 5.72 -8.37 -8.80
C PRO A 167 4.77 -8.41 -7.60
N ARG A 168 5.17 -9.15 -6.56
CA ARG A 168 4.46 -9.31 -5.28
C ARG A 168 5.38 -8.84 -4.15
N TYR A 169 5.02 -7.73 -3.54
CA TYR A 169 5.81 -7.04 -2.53
C TYR A 169 5.19 -7.24 -1.14
N VAL A 170 5.94 -7.75 -0.16
CA VAL A 170 5.49 -7.83 1.23
C VAL A 170 6.06 -6.66 2.01
N MET A 171 5.19 -5.77 2.50
CA MET A 171 5.57 -4.55 3.18
C MET A 171 5.90 -4.79 4.66
N GLY A 172 6.87 -4.04 5.21
CA GLY A 172 7.14 -3.98 6.64
C GLY A 172 7.89 -5.17 7.24
N VAL A 173 8.29 -6.16 6.45
CA VAL A 173 9.13 -7.29 6.89
C VAL A 173 10.58 -7.08 6.44
N GLY A 174 11.56 -7.56 7.21
CA GLY A 174 12.96 -7.29 6.85
C GLY A 174 14.00 -8.11 7.61
N THR A 175 13.61 -8.89 8.62
CA THR A 175 14.60 -9.74 9.29
C THR A 175 14.98 -10.94 8.41
N PRO A 176 16.26 -11.43 8.43
CA PRO A 176 16.67 -12.52 7.56
C PRO A 176 15.78 -13.78 7.62
N PRO A 177 15.28 -14.25 8.78
CA PRO A 177 14.36 -15.36 8.82
C PRO A 177 13.01 -15.06 8.17
N GLN A 178 12.49 -13.82 8.30
CA GLN A 178 11.25 -13.41 7.65
C GLN A 178 11.41 -13.41 6.13
N LEU A 179 12.50 -12.82 5.61
CA LEU A 179 12.76 -12.77 4.17
C LEU A 179 12.75 -14.17 3.55
N LEU A 180 13.42 -15.15 4.18
CA LEU A 180 13.43 -16.53 3.69
C LEU A 180 12.03 -17.13 3.64
N ARG A 181 11.20 -16.88 4.65
CA ARG A 181 9.82 -17.38 4.69
C ARG A 181 8.94 -16.70 3.65
N MET A 182 9.10 -15.38 3.44
CA MET A 182 8.36 -14.65 2.40
C MET A 182 8.73 -15.13 0.99
N ILE A 183 10.03 -15.36 0.72
CA ILE A 183 10.49 -15.95 -0.55
C ILE A 183 9.87 -17.32 -0.74
N ALA A 184 9.89 -18.18 0.28
CA ALA A 184 9.26 -19.50 0.23
C ALA A 184 7.74 -19.45 0.00
N SER A 185 7.09 -18.36 0.42
CA SER A 185 5.66 -18.12 0.17
C SER A 185 5.37 -17.55 -1.23
N GLY A 186 6.40 -17.16 -1.99
CA GLY A 186 6.28 -16.63 -3.35
C GLY A 186 6.29 -15.10 -3.46
N ALA A 187 6.83 -14.39 -2.46
CA ALA A 187 7.07 -12.96 -2.55
C ALA A 187 8.33 -12.66 -3.38
N ASP A 188 8.29 -11.55 -4.13
CA ASP A 188 9.38 -11.11 -5.01
C ASP A 188 10.15 -9.92 -4.43
N MET A 189 9.50 -9.11 -3.57
CA MET A 189 10.05 -7.87 -3.01
C MET A 189 9.71 -7.76 -1.51
N PHE A 190 10.59 -7.02 -0.78
CA PHE A 190 10.47 -6.79 0.66
C PHE A 190 10.85 -5.36 1.03
#